data_1493183672cd8e3b9ea2ee96eb3f9efc
#
_entry.id   1493183672cd8e3b9ea2ee96eb3f9efc
#
_cell.length_a   1.000
_cell.length_b   1.000
_cell.length_c   1.000
_cell.angle_alpha   90.00
_cell.angle_beta   90.00
_cell.angle_gamma   90.00
#
_symmetry.space_group_name_H-M   'P 1'
#
loop_
_entity.id
_entity.type
_entity.pdbx_description
1 polymer ?
#
loop_
_entity_poly.entity_id
_entity_poly.type
_entity_poly.pdbx_seq_one_letter_code
_entity_poly.pdbx_strand_id
1 'polypeptide(L)'
;AVKGHLMSTHDNTINRDSQAYWNKRAATFTRDATVEYERWLLDLLALEAGDEVLDMGCATGTLAVPLARAGHRVHGCDFAEAMLAILDERAGAENLPITSHLLAWEDDWEAVGFGPNTVDAAFASRSLMSGDAFSAVRKLDSAARSRAAVVVPGSSLPSRDPRILTYLGRSTRHPRIVRDVTRALAALGRVPVFATTQTF
;
A
#
# COMPACT_ATOMS: atom_id res chain seq x y z
N ALA A 1 -54.56 2.82 -17.49
CA ALA A 1 -53.16 2.81 -17.82
C ALA A 1 -52.35 3.35 -16.63
N VAL A 2 -51.84 2.45 -15.81
CA VAL A 2 -51.00 2.82 -14.65
C VAL A 2 -49.54 2.79 -15.14
N LYS A 3 -48.91 3.95 -15.23
CA LYS A 3 -47.48 4.07 -15.50
C LYS A 3 -46.71 3.65 -14.24
N GLY A 4 -46.13 2.46 -14.27
CA GLY A 4 -45.18 2.03 -13.27
C GLY A 4 -43.92 2.89 -13.38
N HIS A 5 -43.61 3.62 -12.31
CA HIS A 5 -42.41 4.36 -12.13
C HIS A 5 -41.31 3.32 -11.73
N LEU A 6 -40.46 2.95 -12.67
CA LEU A 6 -39.25 2.18 -12.33
C LEU A 6 -38.36 3.08 -11.45
N MET A 7 -38.31 2.78 -10.18
CA MET A 7 -37.31 3.35 -9.29
C MET A 7 -35.92 2.87 -9.78
N SER A 8 -35.14 3.82 -10.23
CA SER A 8 -33.70 3.64 -10.46
C SER A 8 -33.06 3.13 -9.15
N THR A 9 -32.65 1.88 -9.15
CA THR A 9 -31.76 1.37 -8.10
C THR A 9 -30.46 2.15 -8.21
N HIS A 10 -30.26 3.12 -7.35
CA HIS A 10 -28.97 3.76 -7.17
C HIS A 10 -27.98 2.65 -6.83
N ASP A 11 -27.06 2.41 -7.75
CA ASP A 11 -25.89 1.56 -7.54
C ASP A 11 -25.04 2.20 -6.45
N ASN A 12 -25.27 1.79 -5.20
CA ASN A 12 -24.57 2.27 -4.01
C ASN A 12 -23.28 1.45 -3.81
N THR A 13 -22.57 1.14 -4.90
CA THR A 13 -21.23 0.58 -4.83
C THR A 13 -20.29 1.69 -4.35
N ILE A 14 -20.05 1.72 -3.04
CA ILE A 14 -19.02 2.56 -2.46
C ILE A 14 -17.70 2.16 -3.13
N ASN A 15 -17.15 3.05 -3.95
CA ASN A 15 -15.81 2.86 -4.49
C ASN A 15 -14.79 2.91 -3.33
N ARG A 16 -14.42 1.73 -2.82
CA ARG A 16 -13.50 1.57 -1.69
C ARG A 16 -12.05 1.93 -2.03
N ASP A 17 -11.77 2.23 -3.29
CA ASP A 17 -10.45 2.61 -3.76
C ASP A 17 -10.34 4.12 -4.03
N SER A 18 -11.36 4.90 -3.63
CA SER A 18 -11.36 6.34 -3.79
C SER A 18 -10.69 7.07 -2.63
N GLN A 19 -10.05 8.20 -2.91
CA GLN A 19 -9.50 9.11 -1.92
C GLN A 19 -10.56 9.51 -0.87
N ALA A 20 -11.78 9.83 -1.31
CA ALA A 20 -12.88 10.19 -0.42
C ALA A 20 -13.26 9.07 0.57
N TYR A 21 -13.23 7.80 0.12
CA TYR A 21 -13.46 6.66 0.99
C TYR A 21 -12.37 6.55 2.07
N TRP A 22 -11.09 6.67 1.68
CA TRP A 22 -9.98 6.54 2.60
C TRP A 22 -9.86 7.73 3.55
N ASN A 23 -10.13 8.95 3.09
CA ASN A 23 -10.23 10.13 3.96
C ASN A 23 -11.31 9.95 5.04
N LYS A 24 -12.50 9.46 4.68
CA LYS A 24 -13.55 9.16 5.66
C LYS A 24 -13.15 8.05 6.63
N ARG A 25 -12.41 7.06 6.14
CA ARG A 25 -12.00 5.92 6.95
C ARG A 25 -10.86 6.24 7.92
N ALA A 26 -10.08 7.28 7.70
CA ALA A 26 -8.91 7.64 8.49
C ALA A 26 -9.22 7.70 9.99
N ALA A 27 -10.34 8.34 10.38
CA ALA A 27 -10.76 8.46 11.78
C ALA A 27 -10.99 7.12 12.52
N THR A 28 -11.21 6.02 11.77
CA THR A 28 -11.45 4.67 12.32
C THR A 28 -10.38 3.67 11.90
N PHE A 29 -9.33 4.14 11.23
CA PHE A 29 -8.23 3.30 10.77
C PHE A 29 -7.17 3.22 11.86
N THR A 30 -7.25 2.19 12.71
CA THR A 30 -6.38 2.01 13.87
C THR A 30 -5.51 0.76 13.74
N ARG A 31 -5.05 0.44 12.54
CA ARG A 31 -4.19 -0.73 12.36
C ARG A 31 -2.74 -0.36 12.66
N ASP A 32 -2.29 -0.73 13.83
CA ASP A 32 -0.87 -0.92 14.05
C ASP A 32 -0.47 -2.31 13.53
N ALA A 33 0.73 -2.44 13.03
CA ALA A 33 1.28 -3.72 12.66
C ALA A 33 1.51 -4.56 13.93
N THR A 34 1.43 -5.90 13.82
CA THR A 34 1.92 -6.74 14.91
C THR A 34 3.44 -6.72 14.92
N VAL A 35 4.05 -6.95 16.08
CA VAL A 35 5.51 -7.00 16.23
C VAL A 35 6.15 -8.03 15.27
N GLU A 36 5.45 -9.15 15.06
CA GLU A 36 5.90 -10.20 14.14
C GLU A 36 5.90 -9.71 12.68
N TYR A 37 4.89 -8.91 12.29
CA TYR A 37 4.81 -8.36 10.94
C TYR A 37 5.87 -7.28 10.71
N GLU A 38 6.07 -6.41 11.68
CA GLU A 38 7.13 -5.39 11.64
C GLU A 38 8.50 -6.05 11.47
N ARG A 39 8.82 -7.03 12.32
CA ARG A 39 10.10 -7.75 12.26
C ARG A 39 10.27 -8.46 10.92
N TRP A 40 9.25 -9.17 10.47
CA TRP A 40 9.30 -9.85 9.18
C TRP A 40 9.55 -8.88 8.02
N LEU A 41 8.96 -7.68 8.03
CA LEU A 41 9.20 -6.67 7.00
C LEU A 41 10.62 -6.09 7.10
N LEU A 42 11.12 -5.79 8.30
CA LEU A 42 12.49 -5.34 8.52
C LEU A 42 13.50 -6.36 7.97
N ASP A 43 13.30 -7.63 8.28
CA ASP A 43 14.13 -8.73 7.77
C ASP A 43 14.08 -8.83 6.24
N LEU A 44 12.87 -8.67 5.66
CA LEU A 44 12.67 -8.70 4.21
C LEU A 44 13.37 -7.54 3.51
N LEU A 45 13.29 -6.35 4.08
CA LEU A 45 13.93 -5.15 3.54
C LEU A 45 15.44 -5.14 3.79
N ALA A 46 15.93 -5.90 4.77
CA ALA A 46 17.35 -6.00 5.15
C ALA A 46 18.02 -4.62 5.21
N LEU A 47 17.39 -3.71 5.97
CA LEU A 47 17.83 -2.32 6.10
C LEU A 47 19.11 -2.23 6.93
N GLU A 48 19.98 -1.29 6.55
CA GLU A 48 21.13 -0.88 7.35
C GLU A 48 20.76 0.32 8.23
N ALA A 49 21.51 0.54 9.30
CA ALA A 49 21.23 1.61 10.24
C ALA A 49 21.23 2.99 9.55
N GLY A 50 20.15 3.72 9.66
CA GLY A 50 19.98 5.05 9.10
C GLY A 50 19.52 5.09 7.64
N ASP A 51 19.23 3.93 7.03
CA ASP A 51 18.66 3.87 5.68
C ASP A 51 17.42 4.74 5.53
N GLU A 52 17.29 5.29 4.33
CA GLU A 52 16.14 6.09 3.90
C GLU A 52 15.13 5.20 3.17
N VAL A 53 13.89 5.21 3.64
CA VAL A 53 12.87 4.24 3.24
C VAL A 53 11.62 4.94 2.74
N LEU A 54 11.10 4.48 1.60
CA LEU A 54 9.81 4.93 1.07
C LEU A 54 8.73 3.88 1.37
N ASP A 55 7.67 4.29 2.10
CA ASP A 55 6.46 3.50 2.37
C ASP A 55 5.31 4.03 1.51
N MET A 56 4.99 3.32 0.43
CA MET A 56 3.91 3.73 -0.49
C MET A 56 2.56 3.14 -0.10
N GLY A 57 1.62 4.03 0.23
CA GLY A 57 0.34 3.71 0.86
C GLY A 57 0.51 3.48 2.36
N CYS A 58 1.23 4.39 3.01
CA CYS A 58 1.60 4.31 4.42
C CYS A 58 0.43 4.42 5.39
N ALA A 59 -0.73 4.90 4.90
CA ALA A 59 -1.91 5.18 5.72
C ALA A 59 -1.56 6.06 6.95
N THR A 60 -1.99 5.68 8.14
CA THR A 60 -1.70 6.40 9.40
C THR A 60 -0.32 6.07 9.99
N GLY A 61 0.59 5.49 9.19
CA GLY A 61 1.94 5.13 9.62
C GLY A 61 2.06 3.76 10.26
N THR A 62 1.24 2.80 9.83
CA THR A 62 1.25 1.42 10.33
C THR A 62 2.64 0.79 10.36
N LEU A 63 3.46 1.07 9.33
CA LEU A 63 4.84 0.59 9.21
C LEU A 63 5.86 1.73 9.25
N ALA A 64 5.49 2.94 8.78
CA ALA A 64 6.36 4.10 8.82
C ALA A 64 6.81 4.45 10.25
N VAL A 65 5.88 4.42 11.22
CA VAL A 65 6.20 4.73 12.62
C VAL A 65 7.19 3.73 13.23
N PRO A 66 6.97 2.39 13.18
CA PRO A 66 7.96 1.46 13.72
C PRO A 66 9.32 1.51 13.01
N LEU A 67 9.36 1.73 11.69
CA LEU A 67 10.61 1.93 10.96
C LEU A 67 11.37 3.15 11.45
N ALA A 68 10.68 4.28 11.67
CA ALA A 68 11.30 5.48 12.19
C ALA A 68 11.77 5.32 13.63
N ARG A 69 11.04 4.60 14.48
CA ARG A 69 11.47 4.23 15.83
C ARG A 69 12.71 3.34 15.83
N ALA A 70 12.88 2.51 14.78
CA ALA A 70 14.09 1.70 14.58
C ALA A 70 15.30 2.52 14.08
N GLY A 71 15.14 3.83 13.83
CA GLY A 71 16.21 4.74 13.47
C GLY A 71 16.35 5.03 11.96
N HIS A 72 15.39 4.62 11.14
CA HIS A 72 15.37 4.91 9.71
C HIS A 72 14.70 6.25 9.41
N ARG A 73 15.13 6.93 8.34
CA ARG A 73 14.39 8.06 7.78
C ARG A 73 13.30 7.55 6.86
N VAL A 74 12.05 7.95 7.10
CA VAL A 74 10.91 7.38 6.38
C VAL A 74 10.16 8.46 5.59
N HIS A 75 9.97 8.20 4.30
CA HIS A 75 9.04 8.93 3.44
C HIS A 75 7.72 8.17 3.39
N GLY A 76 6.72 8.66 4.14
CA GLY A 76 5.38 8.10 4.15
C GLY A 76 4.53 8.71 3.03
N CYS A 77 4.21 7.94 2.00
CA CYS A 77 3.42 8.39 0.88
C CYS A 77 2.01 7.79 0.94
N ASP A 78 0.99 8.62 0.82
CA ASP A 78 -0.41 8.18 0.69
C ASP A 78 -1.20 9.19 -0.14
N PHE A 79 -2.25 8.75 -0.82
CA PHE A 79 -3.12 9.62 -1.60
C PHE A 79 -4.27 10.23 -0.78
N ALA A 80 -4.44 9.80 0.48
CA ALA A 80 -5.49 10.26 1.39
C ALA A 80 -4.94 11.24 2.43
N GLU A 81 -5.23 12.53 2.26
CA GLU A 81 -4.76 13.61 3.15
C GLU A 81 -5.07 13.34 4.64
N ALA A 82 -6.26 12.81 4.94
CA ALA A 82 -6.66 12.53 6.31
C ALA A 82 -5.85 11.39 6.95
N MET A 83 -5.29 10.47 6.15
CA MET A 83 -4.35 9.46 6.64
C MET A 83 -3.02 10.11 7.01
N LEU A 84 -2.50 10.97 6.15
CA LEU A 84 -1.23 11.68 6.37
C LEU A 84 -1.31 12.62 7.56
N ALA A 85 -2.43 13.31 7.77
CA ALA A 85 -2.61 14.18 8.94
C ALA A 85 -2.45 13.40 10.26
N ILE A 86 -2.96 12.16 10.33
CA ILE A 86 -2.77 11.29 11.50
C ILE A 86 -1.32 10.79 11.60
N LEU A 87 -0.69 10.48 10.47
CA LEU A 87 0.74 10.14 10.45
C LEU A 87 1.59 11.27 11.00
N ASP A 88 1.33 12.51 10.55
CA ASP A 88 2.08 13.70 10.98
C ASP A 88 1.90 13.99 12.48
N GLU A 89 0.68 13.81 13.00
CA GLU A 89 0.41 13.91 14.44
C GLU A 89 1.22 12.88 15.23
N ARG A 90 1.23 11.62 14.79
CA ARG A 90 1.99 10.54 15.44
C ARG A 90 3.50 10.79 15.37
N ALA A 91 4.00 11.19 14.20
CA ALA A 91 5.41 11.50 14.01
C ALA A 91 5.85 12.68 14.89
N GLY A 92 5.07 13.75 14.93
CA GLY A 92 5.35 14.94 15.74
C GLY A 92 5.32 14.65 17.24
N ALA A 93 4.39 13.82 17.73
CA ALA A 93 4.28 13.45 19.14
C ALA A 93 5.54 12.74 19.67
N GLU A 94 6.28 12.04 18.82
CA GLU A 94 7.48 11.28 19.19
C GLU A 94 8.77 11.85 18.56
N ASN A 95 8.70 12.98 17.82
CA ASN A 95 9.82 13.55 17.05
C ASN A 95 10.48 12.54 16.11
N LEU A 96 9.69 11.73 15.43
CA LEU A 96 10.18 10.71 14.52
C LEU A 96 10.64 11.30 13.19
N PRO A 97 11.71 10.76 12.56
CA PRO A 97 12.21 11.20 11.27
C PRO A 97 11.33 10.69 10.11
N ILE A 98 10.08 11.12 10.09
CA ILE A 98 9.10 10.82 9.04
C ILE A 98 8.77 12.10 8.29
N THR A 99 8.77 12.02 6.96
CA THR A 99 8.25 13.06 6.08
C THR A 99 7.06 12.49 5.32
N SER A 100 5.90 13.12 5.43
CA SER A 100 4.70 12.70 4.70
C SER A 100 4.62 13.35 3.32
N HIS A 101 4.09 12.63 2.34
CA HIS A 101 3.92 13.09 0.97
C HIS A 101 2.53 12.69 0.46
N LEU A 102 1.74 13.68 0.02
CA LEU A 102 0.49 13.42 -0.68
C LEU A 102 0.83 12.93 -2.08
N LEU A 103 0.73 11.62 -2.31
CA LEU A 103 1.20 10.98 -3.52
C LEU A 103 0.36 9.74 -3.85
N ALA A 104 -0.17 9.70 -5.06
CA ALA A 104 -0.85 8.53 -5.61
C ALA A 104 0.09 7.67 -6.48
N TRP A 105 -0.33 6.43 -6.78
CA TRP A 105 0.40 5.55 -7.70
C TRP A 105 0.49 6.13 -9.12
N GLU A 106 -0.51 6.89 -9.54
CA GLU A 106 -0.65 7.47 -10.85
C GLU A 106 0.16 8.75 -11.05
N ASP A 107 0.54 9.43 -9.97
CA ASP A 107 1.25 10.70 -10.01
C ASP A 107 2.67 10.59 -10.59
N ASP A 108 3.23 11.70 -10.97
CA ASP A 108 4.64 11.81 -11.37
C ASP A 108 5.54 11.83 -10.13
N TRP A 109 6.12 10.69 -9.80
CA TRP A 109 6.97 10.52 -8.63
C TRP A 109 8.29 11.29 -8.74
N GLU A 110 8.83 11.45 -9.94
CA GLU A 110 10.07 12.20 -10.17
C GLU A 110 9.87 13.70 -9.88
N ALA A 111 8.70 14.24 -10.23
CA ALA A 111 8.36 15.63 -9.96
C ALA A 111 8.32 15.97 -8.45
N VAL A 112 8.10 14.98 -7.59
CA VAL A 112 8.08 15.15 -6.12
C VAL A 112 9.33 14.57 -5.44
N GLY A 113 10.36 14.24 -6.22
CA GLY A 113 11.67 13.86 -5.70
C GLY A 113 11.95 12.36 -5.62
N PHE A 114 11.00 11.50 -6.03
CA PHE A 114 11.20 10.04 -6.03
C PHE A 114 11.55 9.52 -7.43
N GLY A 115 12.63 10.02 -7.97
CA GLY A 115 13.26 9.52 -9.19
C GLY A 115 14.12 8.28 -8.96
N PRO A 116 14.96 7.90 -9.96
CA PRO A 116 15.82 6.72 -9.83
C PRO A 116 16.79 6.80 -8.66
N ASN A 117 16.85 5.73 -7.86
CA ASN A 117 17.79 5.56 -6.75
C ASN A 117 17.75 6.69 -5.71
N THR A 118 16.58 7.19 -5.36
CA THR A 118 16.45 8.27 -4.37
C THR A 118 16.42 7.80 -2.93
N VAL A 119 15.93 6.60 -2.66
CA VAL A 119 15.88 6.00 -1.32
C VAL A 119 16.65 4.68 -1.28
N ASP A 120 17.06 4.22 -0.11
CA ASP A 120 17.80 2.97 0.02
C ASP A 120 16.89 1.77 -0.19
N ALA A 121 15.68 1.82 0.37
CA ALA A 121 14.65 0.82 0.13
C ALA A 121 13.28 1.46 -0.11
N ALA A 122 12.44 0.79 -0.92
CA ALA A 122 11.08 1.20 -1.17
C ALA A 122 10.12 0.02 -1.03
N PHE A 123 8.97 0.23 -0.40
CA PHE A 123 7.99 -0.84 -0.28
C PHE A 123 6.56 -0.36 -0.37
N ALA A 124 5.67 -1.30 -0.64
CA ALA A 124 4.24 -1.11 -0.59
C ALA A 124 3.59 -2.30 0.13
N SER A 125 2.93 -2.06 1.24
CA SER A 125 2.31 -3.10 2.04
C SER A 125 0.79 -3.05 1.94
N ARG A 126 0.20 -3.97 1.19
CA ARG A 126 -1.26 -4.11 1.00
C ARG A 126 -1.93 -2.85 0.43
N SER A 127 -1.15 -2.01 -0.21
CA SER A 127 -1.54 -0.71 -0.75
C SER A 127 -1.46 -0.62 -2.28
N LEU A 128 -1.01 -1.69 -2.95
CA LEU A 128 -0.96 -1.69 -4.42
C LEU A 128 -2.38 -1.80 -5.00
N MET A 129 -3.02 -0.65 -5.18
CA MET A 129 -4.40 -0.50 -5.66
C MET A 129 -4.45 0.06 -7.09
N SER A 130 -3.30 0.27 -7.72
CA SER A 130 -3.21 0.79 -9.09
C SER A 130 -3.82 -0.18 -10.12
N GLY A 131 -4.51 0.37 -11.12
CA GLY A 131 -4.97 -0.38 -12.28
C GLY A 131 -3.83 -0.86 -13.18
N ASP A 132 -2.65 -0.26 -13.08
CA ASP A 132 -1.42 -0.60 -13.79
C ASP A 132 -0.33 -1.07 -12.80
N ALA A 133 -0.35 -2.36 -12.49
CA ALA A 133 0.64 -2.98 -11.62
C ALA A 133 2.07 -2.89 -12.17
N PHE A 134 2.24 -2.87 -13.50
CA PHE A 134 3.57 -2.75 -14.11
C PHE A 134 4.19 -1.38 -13.83
N SER A 135 3.45 -0.31 -14.08
CA SER A 135 3.92 1.06 -13.80
C SER A 135 4.21 1.26 -12.31
N ALA A 136 3.34 0.75 -11.45
CA ALA A 136 3.51 0.86 -9.99
C ALA A 136 4.78 0.14 -9.50
N VAL A 137 4.99 -1.11 -9.92
CA VAL A 137 6.20 -1.89 -9.56
C VAL A 137 7.45 -1.23 -10.11
N ARG A 138 7.41 -0.72 -11.36
CA ARG A 138 8.53 -0.02 -11.99
C ARG A 138 8.92 1.24 -11.22
N LYS A 139 7.96 2.05 -10.76
CA LYS A 139 8.23 3.25 -9.95
C LYS A 139 8.91 2.88 -8.65
N LEU A 140 8.40 1.87 -7.96
CA LEU A 140 8.96 1.40 -6.70
C LEU A 140 10.39 0.86 -6.86
N ASP A 141 10.61 0.01 -7.90
CA ASP A 141 11.92 -0.54 -8.24
C ASP A 141 12.91 0.57 -8.64
N SER A 142 12.44 1.58 -9.39
CA SER A 142 13.27 2.71 -9.81
C SER A 142 13.70 3.57 -8.62
N ALA A 143 12.82 3.86 -7.68
CA ALA A 143 13.11 4.72 -6.55
C ALA A 143 14.14 4.10 -5.59
N ALA A 144 14.16 2.77 -5.48
CA ALA A 144 15.03 2.06 -4.54
C ALA A 144 16.44 1.83 -5.09
N ARG A 145 17.48 2.13 -4.29
CA ARG A 145 18.88 1.82 -4.59
C ARG A 145 19.18 0.34 -4.43
N SER A 146 18.70 -0.26 -3.34
CA SER A 146 19.08 -1.62 -2.95
C SER A 146 17.94 -2.61 -3.01
N ARG A 147 16.74 -2.25 -2.54
CA ARG A 147 15.65 -3.20 -2.38
C ARG A 147 14.27 -2.58 -2.55
N ALA A 148 13.44 -3.22 -3.37
CA ALA A 148 12.03 -2.93 -3.47
C ALA A 148 11.21 -4.14 -3.02
N ALA A 149 10.13 -3.90 -2.26
CA ALA A 149 9.24 -4.95 -1.79
C ALA A 149 7.76 -4.59 -2.01
N VAL A 150 6.98 -5.58 -2.45
CA VAL A 150 5.53 -5.45 -2.56
C VAL A 150 4.88 -6.57 -1.76
N VAL A 151 4.14 -6.18 -0.72
CA VAL A 151 3.37 -7.14 0.07
C VAL A 151 1.93 -7.12 -0.40
N VAL A 152 1.47 -8.26 -0.89
CA VAL A 152 0.11 -8.43 -1.37
C VAL A 152 -0.64 -9.46 -0.53
N PRO A 153 -1.93 -9.26 -0.28
CA PRO A 153 -2.71 -10.24 0.47
C PRO A 153 -2.79 -11.56 -0.30
N GLY A 154 -2.50 -12.66 0.40
CA GLY A 154 -2.67 -14.01 -0.16
C GLY A 154 -4.13 -14.38 -0.40
N SER A 155 -4.37 -15.44 -1.16
CA SER A 155 -5.70 -15.97 -1.50
C SER A 155 -6.39 -16.72 -0.35
N SER A 156 -5.71 -16.93 0.76
CA SER A 156 -6.17 -17.81 1.86
C SER A 156 -7.18 -17.18 2.82
N LEU A 157 -7.52 -15.90 2.68
CA LEU A 157 -8.54 -15.27 3.52
C LEU A 157 -9.94 -15.73 3.08
N PRO A 158 -10.81 -16.20 4.00
CA PRO A 158 -12.19 -16.57 3.66
C PRO A 158 -12.96 -15.49 2.91
N SER A 159 -12.71 -14.21 3.25
CA SER A 159 -13.31 -13.06 2.56
C SER A 159 -12.86 -12.91 1.10
N ARG A 160 -11.91 -13.70 0.65
CA ARG A 160 -11.34 -13.71 -0.71
C ARG A 160 -11.50 -15.05 -1.42
N ASP A 161 -12.10 -16.04 -0.76
CA ASP A 161 -12.40 -17.34 -1.41
C ASP A 161 -13.34 -17.09 -2.61
N PRO A 162 -12.93 -17.47 -3.83
CA PRO A 162 -13.73 -17.23 -5.03
C PRO A 162 -15.15 -17.79 -4.94
N ARG A 163 -15.33 -18.91 -4.23
CA ARG A 163 -16.63 -19.55 -4.04
C ARG A 163 -17.55 -18.69 -3.17
N ILE A 164 -17.00 -18.13 -2.08
CA ILE A 164 -17.74 -17.22 -1.19
C ILE A 164 -18.06 -15.93 -1.92
N LEU A 165 -17.08 -15.35 -2.65
CA LEU A 165 -17.30 -14.13 -3.42
C LEU A 165 -18.35 -14.33 -4.50
N THR A 166 -18.32 -15.44 -5.21
CA THR A 166 -19.33 -15.79 -6.22
C THR A 166 -20.71 -15.94 -5.59
N TYR A 167 -20.82 -16.64 -4.45
CA TYR A 167 -22.07 -16.80 -3.71
C TYR A 167 -22.65 -15.44 -3.26
N LEU A 168 -21.78 -14.51 -2.87
CA LEU A 168 -22.18 -13.14 -2.45
C LEU A 168 -22.38 -12.18 -3.63
N GLY A 169 -22.29 -12.65 -4.88
CA GLY A 169 -22.39 -11.81 -6.07
C GLY A 169 -21.26 -10.78 -6.20
N ARG A 170 -20.11 -11.02 -5.53
CA ARG A 170 -18.96 -10.12 -5.53
C ARG A 170 -17.92 -10.54 -6.56
N SER A 171 -17.21 -9.56 -7.14
CA SER A 171 -16.15 -9.83 -8.12
C SER A 171 -14.96 -10.54 -7.48
N THR A 172 -14.43 -11.55 -8.18
CA THR A 172 -13.23 -12.32 -7.81
C THR A 172 -11.92 -11.66 -8.28
N ARG A 173 -11.92 -10.33 -8.55
CA ARG A 173 -10.80 -9.65 -9.22
C ARG A 173 -9.43 -9.69 -8.52
N HIS A 174 -9.32 -10.17 -7.29
CA HIS A 174 -8.07 -10.14 -6.51
C HIS A 174 -7.08 -11.31 -6.68
N PRO A 175 -7.38 -12.47 -7.29
CA PRO A 175 -6.36 -13.50 -7.47
C PRO A 175 -5.24 -13.14 -8.45
N ARG A 176 -5.37 -12.00 -9.15
CA ARG A 176 -4.42 -11.62 -10.22
C ARG A 176 -3.23 -10.80 -9.76
N ILE A 177 -3.32 -10.12 -8.61
CA ILE A 177 -2.28 -9.16 -8.20
C ILE A 177 -0.88 -9.81 -8.03
N VAL A 178 -0.78 -10.99 -7.43
CA VAL A 178 0.49 -11.71 -7.31
C VAL A 178 1.08 -12.01 -8.69
N ARG A 179 0.24 -12.51 -9.60
CA ARG A 179 0.65 -12.80 -10.98
C ARG A 179 1.07 -11.52 -11.72
N ASP A 180 0.33 -10.44 -11.55
CA ASP A 180 0.58 -9.20 -12.29
C ASP A 180 1.86 -8.53 -11.77
N VAL A 181 2.12 -8.54 -10.45
CA VAL A 181 3.38 -8.12 -9.84
C VAL A 181 4.55 -9.00 -10.32
N THR A 182 4.39 -10.32 -10.32
CA THR A 182 5.44 -11.24 -10.79
C THR A 182 5.78 -11.01 -12.26
N ARG A 183 4.78 -10.76 -13.11
CA ARG A 183 4.99 -10.42 -14.53
C ARG A 183 5.70 -9.08 -14.69
N ALA A 184 5.34 -8.08 -13.89
CA ALA A 184 6.00 -6.78 -13.91
C ALA A 184 7.49 -6.92 -13.56
N LEU A 185 7.82 -7.63 -12.48
CA LEU A 185 9.20 -7.89 -12.08
C LEU A 185 10.00 -8.65 -13.16
N ALA A 186 9.41 -9.68 -13.75
CA ALA A 186 10.04 -10.42 -14.85
C ALA A 186 10.30 -9.53 -16.07
N ALA A 187 9.36 -8.66 -16.43
CA ALA A 187 9.51 -7.71 -17.54
C ALA A 187 10.59 -6.64 -17.27
N LEU A 188 10.85 -6.32 -15.99
CA LEU A 188 11.95 -5.45 -15.56
C LEU A 188 13.30 -6.19 -15.44
N GLY A 189 13.34 -7.48 -15.79
CA GLY A 189 14.54 -8.31 -15.64
C GLY A 189 14.89 -8.63 -14.19
N ARG A 190 13.94 -8.51 -13.26
CA ARG A 190 14.13 -8.80 -11.84
C ARG A 190 13.75 -10.25 -11.53
N VAL A 191 14.53 -10.89 -10.68
CA VAL A 191 14.23 -12.22 -10.13
C VAL A 191 13.63 -12.02 -8.75
N PRO A 192 12.30 -12.21 -8.57
CA PRO A 192 11.67 -11.98 -7.27
C PRO A 192 12.03 -13.07 -6.25
N VAL A 193 12.24 -12.64 -5.02
CA VAL A 193 12.28 -13.53 -3.85
C VAL A 193 10.89 -13.53 -3.23
N PHE A 194 10.31 -14.70 -3.04
CA PHE A 194 9.00 -14.85 -2.41
C PHE A 194 9.15 -15.18 -0.93
N ALA A 195 8.50 -14.40 -0.09
CA ALA A 195 8.36 -14.68 1.33
C ALA A 195 6.88 -14.60 1.71
N THR A 196 6.47 -15.38 2.69
CA THR A 196 5.09 -15.38 3.19
C THR A 196 5.06 -15.17 4.69
N THR A 197 4.07 -14.43 5.16
CA THR A 197 3.78 -14.27 6.58
C THR A 197 2.29 -14.44 6.81
N GLN A 198 1.93 -14.85 8.02
CA GLN A 198 0.53 -14.88 8.46
C GLN A 198 0.32 -13.66 9.36
N THR A 199 -0.51 -12.73 8.90
CA THR A 199 -0.96 -11.57 9.68
C THR A 199 -2.44 -11.74 9.99
N PHE A 200 -2.80 -11.75 11.21
CA PHE A 200 -4.19 -11.80 11.67
C PHE A 200 -4.67 -10.44 12.15
#